data_b14da344ba7339c6c2009a782bb9f571
#
_entry.id   b14da344ba7339c6c2009a782bb9f571
#
_cell.length_a   1.000
_cell.length_b   1.000
_cell.length_c   1.000
_cell.angle_alpha   90.00
_cell.angle_beta   90.00
_cell.angle_gamma   90.00
#
_symmetry.space_group_name_H-M   'P 1'
#
loop_
_entity.id
_entity.type
_entity.pdbx_description
1 polymer ?
#
loop_
_entity_poly.entity_id
_entity_poly.type
_entity_poly.pdbx_seq_one_letter_code
_entity_poly.pdbx_strand_id
1 'polypeptide(L)'
;MKFTPENIRHLEPNQIFVYGSNAAHRHGAGAAKLALKWGARHGIAGLVGQTYGIPTKDHNIRTLPLDKIQVHVDTFLAVAFSHPEYEFLVTAVGTGLAGYHARDIAPLFKIIKTGVFDNVILPEEFYKYI
;
A
#
# COMPACT_ATOMS: atom_id res chain seq x y z
N MET A 1 19.64 1.72 -4.02
CA MET A 1 18.32 1.77 -3.37
C MET A 1 17.30 1.03 -4.22
N LYS A 2 16.43 0.27 -3.58
CA LYS A 2 15.39 -0.49 -4.25
C LYS A 2 14.10 0.31 -4.36
N PHE A 3 13.40 0.18 -5.48
CA PHE A 3 12.11 0.86 -5.70
C PHE A 3 11.06 -0.17 -6.11
N THR A 4 9.80 0.10 -5.79
CA THR A 4 8.69 -0.69 -6.28
C THR A 4 8.58 -0.49 -7.80
N PRO A 5 8.57 -1.56 -8.62
CA PRO A 5 8.36 -1.43 -10.06
C PRO A 5 7.00 -0.81 -10.38
N GLU A 6 6.92 -0.03 -11.46
CA GLU A 6 5.65 0.59 -11.89
C GLU A 6 4.60 -0.46 -12.29
N ASN A 7 5.04 -1.53 -12.96
CA ASN A 7 4.15 -2.58 -13.44
C ASN A 7 4.59 -3.92 -12.84
N ILE A 8 3.96 -4.30 -11.75
CA ILE A 8 4.23 -5.59 -11.11
C ILE A 8 3.40 -6.66 -11.79
N ARG A 9 4.06 -7.63 -12.43
CA ARG A 9 3.41 -8.75 -13.10
C ARG A 9 3.66 -10.08 -12.40
N HIS A 10 4.65 -10.12 -11.52
CA HIS A 10 5.09 -11.31 -10.84
C HIS A 10 5.58 -10.94 -9.44
N LEU A 11 5.33 -11.82 -8.47
CA LEU A 11 5.84 -11.69 -7.10
C LEU A 11 6.67 -12.91 -6.75
N GLU A 12 7.81 -12.68 -6.11
CA GLU A 12 8.55 -13.76 -5.45
C GLU A 12 7.77 -14.25 -4.24
N PRO A 13 8.02 -15.48 -3.74
CA PRO A 13 7.24 -16.05 -2.65
C PRO A 13 7.20 -15.21 -1.37
N ASN A 14 8.23 -14.39 -1.11
CA ASN A 14 8.31 -13.54 0.08
C ASN A 14 7.84 -12.10 -0.15
N GLN A 15 7.38 -11.79 -1.35
CA GLN A 15 6.95 -10.43 -1.68
C GLN A 15 5.45 -10.24 -1.47
N ILE A 16 5.08 -9.07 -0.94
CA ILE A 16 3.70 -8.70 -0.67
C ILE A 16 3.36 -7.48 -1.52
N PHE A 17 2.28 -7.56 -2.27
CA PHE A 17 1.76 -6.46 -3.09
C PHE A 17 0.90 -5.55 -2.22
N VAL A 18 1.36 -4.32 -1.99
CA VAL A 18 0.64 -3.35 -1.15
C VAL A 18 -0.10 -2.36 -2.04
N TYR A 19 -1.40 -2.25 -1.84
CA TYR A 19 -2.28 -1.46 -2.70
C TYR A 19 -3.25 -0.61 -1.89
N GLY A 20 -3.81 0.43 -2.55
CA GLY A 20 -4.86 1.23 -1.95
C GLY A 20 -6.20 0.50 -2.01
N SER A 21 -6.83 0.31 -0.88
CA SER A 21 -8.13 -0.35 -0.77
C SER A 21 -9.20 0.63 -0.27
N ASN A 22 -10.39 0.12 0.04
CA ASN A 22 -11.45 0.92 0.62
C ASN A 22 -12.10 0.16 1.78
N ALA A 23 -12.78 0.89 2.66
CA ALA A 23 -13.39 0.28 3.84
C ALA A 23 -14.59 -0.61 3.50
N ALA A 24 -15.15 -0.49 2.30
CA ALA A 24 -16.16 -1.42 1.79
C ALA A 24 -15.55 -2.72 1.28
N HIS A 25 -14.21 -2.78 1.19
CA HIS A 25 -13.43 -3.94 0.75
C HIS A 25 -13.83 -4.45 -0.63
N ARG A 26 -14.13 -3.53 -1.54
CA ARG A 26 -14.46 -3.84 -2.93
C ARG A 26 -13.18 -3.80 -3.78
N HIS A 27 -13.05 -4.77 -4.67
CA HIS A 27 -11.88 -4.93 -5.53
C HIS A 27 -12.29 -4.81 -7.01
N GLY A 28 -13.01 -3.72 -7.34
CA GLY A 28 -13.62 -3.56 -8.66
C GLY A 28 -12.72 -2.95 -9.72
N ALA A 29 -11.64 -2.26 -9.36
CA ALA A 29 -10.82 -1.52 -10.32
C ALA A 29 -9.41 -1.27 -9.81
N GLY A 30 -8.51 -0.88 -10.72
CA GLY A 30 -7.15 -0.46 -10.40
C GLY A 30 -6.30 -1.52 -9.71
N ALA A 31 -5.41 -1.09 -8.83
CA ALA A 31 -4.50 -1.98 -8.10
C ALA A 31 -5.27 -2.97 -7.22
N ALA A 32 -6.42 -2.57 -6.66
CA ALA A 32 -7.24 -3.45 -5.85
C ALA A 32 -7.75 -4.64 -6.67
N LYS A 33 -8.13 -4.42 -7.92
CA LYS A 33 -8.54 -5.50 -8.82
C LYS A 33 -7.37 -6.41 -9.15
N LEU A 34 -6.20 -5.83 -9.44
CA LEU A 34 -4.99 -6.60 -9.73
C LEU A 34 -4.59 -7.46 -8.54
N ALA A 35 -4.77 -6.97 -7.31
CA ALA A 35 -4.41 -7.68 -6.09
C ALA A 35 -5.13 -9.04 -5.95
N LEU A 36 -6.31 -9.19 -6.56
CA LEU A 36 -7.04 -10.46 -6.53
C LEU A 36 -6.19 -11.60 -7.10
N LYS A 37 -5.31 -11.30 -8.05
CA LYS A 37 -4.39 -12.27 -8.65
C LYS A 37 -3.47 -12.92 -7.63
N TRP A 38 -3.11 -12.21 -6.56
CA TRP A 38 -2.17 -12.68 -5.54
C TRP A 38 -2.83 -13.00 -4.21
N GLY A 39 -4.13 -13.21 -4.22
CA GLY A 39 -4.84 -13.73 -3.06
C GLY A 39 -5.67 -12.74 -2.26
N ALA A 40 -5.76 -11.47 -2.69
CA ALA A 40 -6.68 -10.53 -2.05
C ALA A 40 -8.11 -11.04 -2.20
N ARG A 41 -8.94 -10.74 -1.20
CA ARG A 41 -10.34 -11.19 -1.19
C ARG A 41 -11.27 -10.01 -0.94
N HIS A 42 -12.39 -9.99 -1.64
CA HIS A 42 -13.46 -9.04 -1.35
C HIS A 42 -13.89 -9.18 0.12
N GLY A 43 -14.07 -8.06 0.80
CA GLY A 43 -14.49 -8.04 2.19
C GLY A 43 -13.38 -8.19 3.22
N ILE A 44 -12.13 -8.34 2.81
CA ILE A 44 -11.01 -8.53 3.73
C ILE A 44 -9.90 -7.50 3.46
N ALA A 45 -9.55 -6.73 4.48
CA ALA A 45 -8.46 -5.76 4.44
C ALA A 45 -7.20 -6.34 5.08
N GLY A 46 -6.10 -5.59 5.01
CA GLY A 46 -4.84 -5.96 5.64
C GLY A 46 -4.10 -7.05 4.87
N LEU A 47 -3.37 -7.88 5.61
CA LEU A 47 -2.52 -8.92 5.04
C LEU A 47 -3.34 -10.15 4.66
N VAL A 48 -3.49 -10.41 3.36
CA VAL A 48 -4.24 -11.55 2.83
C VAL A 48 -3.48 -12.13 1.65
N GLY A 49 -3.06 -13.40 1.75
CA GLY A 49 -2.21 -14.01 0.73
C GLY A 49 -0.92 -13.22 0.56
N GLN A 50 -0.56 -12.89 -0.67
CA GLN A 50 0.59 -12.06 -0.98
C GLN A 50 0.18 -10.59 -1.21
N THR A 51 -0.81 -10.09 -0.46
CA THR A 51 -1.30 -8.72 -0.61
C THR A 51 -1.50 -8.06 0.74
N TYR A 52 -1.46 -6.71 0.72
CA TYR A 52 -1.86 -5.90 1.84
C TYR A 52 -2.65 -4.69 1.33
N GLY A 53 -3.89 -4.56 1.79
CA GLY A 53 -4.73 -3.41 1.43
C GLY A 53 -4.63 -2.30 2.47
N ILE A 54 -4.22 -1.10 2.04
CA ILE A 54 -4.24 0.10 2.86
C ILE A 54 -5.48 0.91 2.47
N PRO A 55 -6.48 1.05 3.37
CA PRO A 55 -7.68 1.82 3.02
C PRO A 55 -7.36 3.27 2.70
N THR A 56 -7.84 3.73 1.55
CA THR A 56 -7.76 5.13 1.10
C THR A 56 -9.14 5.72 0.86
N LYS A 57 -10.18 4.90 0.94
CA LYS A 57 -11.58 5.30 0.79
C LYS A 57 -12.42 4.68 1.90
N ASP A 58 -13.50 5.37 2.27
CA ASP A 58 -14.42 4.87 3.29
C ASP A 58 -15.38 3.80 2.72
N HIS A 59 -16.31 3.32 3.56
CA HIS A 59 -17.29 2.30 3.17
C HIS A 59 -18.29 2.77 2.10
N ASN A 60 -18.36 4.09 1.85
CA ASN A 60 -19.19 4.67 0.77
C ASN A 60 -18.34 4.97 -0.48
N ILE A 61 -17.11 4.44 -0.54
CA ILE A 61 -16.15 4.64 -1.65
C ILE A 61 -15.76 6.12 -1.82
N ARG A 62 -15.83 6.89 -0.73
CA ARG A 62 -15.36 8.28 -0.70
C ARG A 62 -13.94 8.34 -0.20
N THR A 63 -13.13 9.18 -0.85
CA THR A 63 -11.72 9.35 -0.48
C THR A 63 -11.58 9.80 0.98
N LEU A 64 -10.73 9.11 1.74
CA LEU A 64 -10.44 9.46 3.12
C LEU A 64 -9.53 10.70 3.17
N PRO A 65 -9.66 11.56 4.20
CA PRO A 65 -8.68 12.61 4.42
C PRO A 65 -7.32 12.04 4.81
N LEU A 66 -6.25 12.80 4.60
CA LEU A 66 -4.88 12.32 4.78
C LEU A 66 -4.61 11.87 6.22
N ASP A 67 -5.19 12.51 7.23
CA ASP A 67 -5.00 12.12 8.62
C ASP A 67 -5.56 10.72 8.91
N LYS A 68 -6.64 10.34 8.24
CA LYS A 68 -7.22 9.00 8.35
C LYS A 68 -6.36 7.97 7.62
N ILE A 69 -5.86 8.32 6.44
CA ILE A 69 -4.96 7.43 5.70
C ILE A 69 -3.68 7.21 6.49
N GLN A 70 -3.18 8.25 7.19
CA GLN A 70 -1.99 8.10 8.05
C GLN A 70 -2.18 7.00 9.08
N VAL A 71 -3.35 6.91 9.71
CA VAL A 71 -3.65 5.85 10.69
C VAL A 71 -3.51 4.47 10.04
N HIS A 72 -4.03 4.32 8.82
CA HIS A 72 -3.94 3.06 8.09
C HIS A 72 -2.51 2.74 7.61
N VAL A 73 -1.75 3.76 7.25
CA VAL A 73 -0.32 3.59 6.92
C VAL A 73 0.45 3.15 8.16
N ASP A 74 0.18 3.76 9.32
CA ASP A 74 0.86 3.39 10.56
C ASP A 74 0.54 1.94 10.94
N THR A 75 -0.69 1.50 10.75
CA THR A 75 -1.08 0.10 10.98
C THR A 75 -0.32 -0.84 10.03
N PHE A 76 -0.22 -0.46 8.75
CA PHE A 76 0.56 -1.21 7.78
C PHE A 76 2.03 -1.32 8.22
N LEU A 77 2.63 -0.21 8.64
CA LEU A 77 4.03 -0.21 9.04
C LEU A 77 4.27 -1.10 10.27
N ALA A 78 3.32 -1.15 11.20
CA ALA A 78 3.40 -2.06 12.34
C ALA A 78 3.39 -3.53 11.89
N VAL A 79 2.55 -3.86 10.90
CA VAL A 79 2.51 -5.21 10.33
C VAL A 79 3.84 -5.54 9.64
N ALA A 80 4.37 -4.61 8.84
CA ALA A 80 5.64 -4.80 8.15
C ALA A 80 6.78 -5.01 9.13
N PHE A 81 6.81 -4.26 10.22
CA PHE A 81 7.83 -4.41 11.26
C PHE A 81 7.78 -5.80 11.90
N SER A 82 6.57 -6.36 12.04
CA SER A 82 6.37 -7.69 12.63
C SER A 82 6.67 -8.84 11.67
N HIS A 83 6.92 -8.55 10.40
CA HIS A 83 7.16 -9.55 9.36
C HIS A 83 8.44 -9.26 8.57
N PRO A 84 9.62 -9.33 9.22
CA PRO A 84 10.89 -9.06 8.53
C PRO A 84 11.21 -10.08 7.42
N GLU A 85 10.52 -11.23 7.42
CA GLU A 85 10.68 -12.24 6.39
C GLU A 85 10.05 -11.84 5.05
N TYR A 86 9.13 -10.86 5.06
CA TYR A 86 8.47 -10.38 3.85
C TYR A 86 9.11 -9.10 3.33
N GLU A 87 9.02 -8.91 2.02
CA GLU A 87 9.36 -7.67 1.35
C GLU A 87 8.05 -7.04 0.83
N PHE A 88 7.70 -5.88 1.36
CA PHE A 88 6.44 -5.21 1.03
C PHE A 88 6.67 -4.21 -0.09
N LEU A 89 6.11 -4.51 -1.27
CA LEU A 89 6.21 -3.64 -2.45
C LEU A 89 5.03 -2.68 -2.45
N VAL A 90 5.25 -1.49 -1.92
CA VAL A 90 4.20 -0.46 -1.85
C VAL A 90 4.02 0.17 -3.22
N THR A 91 2.80 0.10 -3.77
CA THR A 91 2.44 0.80 -5.01
C THR A 91 2.13 2.26 -4.72
N ALA A 92 1.81 3.04 -5.75
CA ALA A 92 1.47 4.47 -5.60
C ALA A 92 0.09 4.65 -4.97
N VAL A 93 -0.05 4.20 -3.72
CA VAL A 93 -1.30 4.17 -2.95
C VAL A 93 -1.95 5.54 -2.94
N GLY A 94 -3.26 5.59 -3.17
CA GLY A 94 -4.04 6.82 -3.08
C GLY A 94 -3.88 7.78 -4.25
N THR A 95 -3.01 7.48 -5.22
CA THR A 95 -2.74 8.40 -6.34
C THR A 95 -3.56 8.08 -7.60
N GLY A 96 -4.30 6.98 -7.59
CA GLY A 96 -5.18 6.62 -8.71
C GLY A 96 -6.59 7.15 -8.49
N LEU A 97 -7.55 6.23 -8.33
CA LEU A 97 -8.96 6.57 -8.17
C LEU A 97 -9.26 7.40 -6.92
N ALA A 98 -8.41 7.34 -5.88
CA ALA A 98 -8.58 8.18 -4.70
C ALA A 98 -8.26 9.66 -4.96
N GLY A 99 -7.48 9.96 -5.99
CA GLY A 99 -7.30 11.34 -6.49
C GLY A 99 -6.20 12.15 -5.84
N TYR A 100 -5.40 11.58 -4.93
CA TYR A 100 -4.25 12.30 -4.37
C TYR A 100 -3.06 12.27 -5.33
N HIS A 101 -2.07 13.11 -5.05
CA HIS A 101 -0.77 13.10 -5.74
C HIS A 101 0.29 12.45 -4.86
N ALA A 102 1.39 12.03 -5.47
CA ALA A 102 2.51 11.45 -4.73
C ALA A 102 3.01 12.39 -3.62
N ARG A 103 3.02 13.70 -3.86
CA ARG A 103 3.43 14.70 -2.85
C ARG A 103 2.54 14.70 -1.61
N ASP A 104 1.29 14.23 -1.73
CA ASP A 104 0.34 14.18 -0.62
C ASP A 104 0.49 12.89 0.19
N ILE A 105 0.73 11.77 -0.50
CA ILE A 105 0.77 10.45 0.12
C ILE A 105 2.15 10.08 0.61
N ALA A 106 3.20 10.37 -0.15
CA ALA A 106 4.57 9.96 0.19
C ALA A 106 5.00 10.40 1.60
N PRO A 107 4.69 11.63 2.06
CA PRO A 107 5.07 12.02 3.42
C PRO A 107 4.50 11.16 4.53
N LEU A 108 3.41 10.42 4.26
CA LEU A 108 2.82 9.51 5.24
C LEU A 108 3.75 8.33 5.54
N PHE A 109 4.70 8.06 4.66
CA PHE A 109 5.70 6.99 4.79
C PHE A 109 7.08 7.51 5.21
N LYS A 110 7.19 8.76 5.63
CA LYS A 110 8.52 9.40 5.86
C LYS A 110 9.38 8.67 6.89
N ILE A 111 8.77 7.92 7.81
CA ILE A 111 9.51 7.20 8.86
C ILE A 111 10.43 6.13 8.28
N ILE A 112 10.18 5.65 7.06
CA ILE A 112 11.05 4.63 6.45
C ILE A 112 12.46 5.15 6.19
N LYS A 113 12.65 6.47 6.12
CA LYS A 113 13.99 7.07 5.95
C LYS A 113 14.91 6.83 7.15
N THR A 114 14.35 6.44 8.29
CA THR A 114 15.16 6.11 9.47
C THR A 114 15.95 4.82 9.29
N GLY A 115 15.61 4.00 8.26
CA GLY A 115 16.26 2.71 8.03
C GLY A 115 15.71 1.56 8.86
N VAL A 116 14.70 1.81 9.70
CA VAL A 116 14.08 0.78 10.54
C VAL A 116 13.24 -0.20 9.71
N PHE A 117 12.73 0.26 8.57
CA PHE A 117 11.85 -0.53 7.69
C PHE A 117 12.56 -0.90 6.39
N ASP A 118 13.63 -1.70 6.48
CA ASP A 118 14.38 -2.14 5.30
C ASP A 118 13.60 -3.09 4.40
N ASN A 119 12.48 -3.64 4.89
CA ASN A 119 11.58 -4.52 4.13
C ASN A 119 10.38 -3.80 3.50
N VAL A 120 10.30 -2.47 3.59
CA VAL A 120 9.26 -1.67 2.95
C VAL A 120 9.87 -0.92 1.77
N ILE A 121 9.39 -1.25 0.58
CA ILE A 121 9.89 -0.69 -0.68
C ILE A 121 8.83 0.25 -1.24
N LEU A 122 9.22 1.48 -1.58
CA LEU A 122 8.31 2.50 -2.11
C LEU A 122 8.54 2.74 -3.60
N PRO A 123 7.56 3.32 -4.31
CA PRO A 123 7.79 3.82 -5.65
C PRO A 123 8.90 4.88 -5.64
N GLU A 124 9.71 4.90 -6.70
CA GLU A 124 10.81 5.86 -6.81
C GLU A 124 10.32 7.31 -6.61
N GLU A 125 9.17 7.63 -7.19
CA GLU A 125 8.60 8.97 -7.12
C GLU A 125 8.32 9.42 -5.68
N PHE A 126 7.97 8.48 -4.79
CA PHE A 126 7.68 8.82 -3.40
C PHE A 126 8.90 9.39 -2.67
N TYR A 127 10.10 8.92 -3.03
CA TYR A 127 11.33 9.37 -2.36
C TYR A 127 11.64 10.83 -2.60
N LYS A 128 11.02 11.46 -3.60
CA LYS A 128 11.19 12.90 -3.86
C LYS A 128 10.50 13.77 -2.80
N TYR A 129 9.58 13.21 -2.04
CA TYR A 129 8.69 13.96 -1.16
C TYR A 129 8.80 13.54 0.32
N ILE A 130 9.82 12.79 0.66
CA ILE A 130 10.00 12.36 2.06
C ILE A 130 11.37 12.74 2.62
#